data_9e4f5e8a17ef3b56a72cb39082e6113f
#
_entry.id   9e4f5e8a17ef3b56a72cb39082e6113f
#
_cell.length_a   1.000
_cell.length_b   1.000
_cell.length_c   1.000
_cell.angle_alpha   90.00
_cell.angle_beta   90.00
_cell.angle_gamma   90.00
#
_symmetry.space_group_name_H-M   'P 1'
#
loop_
_entity.id
_entity.type
_entity.pdbx_description
1 polymer ?
#
loop_
_entity_poly.entity_id
_entity_poly.type
_entity_poly.pdbx_seq_one_letter_code
_entity_poly.pdbx_strand_id
1 'polypeptide(L)'
;MYDYLVVGAGLYGAVFAREAKKRGKSILVIDKRHHIAGNVYTEKKEGIHIHKYGAHIFHTNNKEVWDYVNQFAQFNHYINSPVANYKGELYPLPFNMYTFQKMWGVTLPEEAKEILDKQREGAGVKEPCNLEEQAIFLVGKDIYEKLIQGYTEKQWGRACKDLPAFIIKRIPVRFTYDNNYFDARYQGIPVGGYTQMVEKMLEGIEVKLGVDYLANKEIWDKQAKKVVYTGQIDAYFHYCFGTLEYREVSFETEVLDIPDFQRNAVVNYTDRDTLWTRIIEHKWFQFGKDDKGNDLDKTVISREYSTNWQKGNEPYYPINDEKNNTLYEKYKALSQKEDKVIFGGRLGEYQYYDMDKVIERALKKVEEEEIIENQRRTSGL
;
A
#
# COMPACT_ATOMS: atom_id res chain seq x y z
N MET A 1 -9.93 -18.54 27.40
CA MET A 1 -10.17 -17.14 26.95
C MET A 1 -8.82 -16.52 26.62
N TYR A 2 -8.64 -15.99 25.42
CA TYR A 2 -7.40 -15.37 24.97
C TYR A 2 -7.20 -14.00 25.62
N ASP A 3 -5.96 -13.53 25.67
CA ASP A 3 -5.68 -12.13 26.05
C ASP A 3 -6.09 -11.18 24.92
N TYR A 4 -5.78 -11.56 23.66
CA TYR A 4 -6.17 -10.81 22.47
C TYR A 4 -6.83 -11.67 21.41
N LEU A 5 -7.92 -11.17 20.83
CA LEU A 5 -8.46 -11.58 19.53
C LEU A 5 -8.00 -10.55 18.50
N VAL A 6 -7.23 -10.97 17.53
CA VAL A 6 -6.77 -10.12 16.42
C VAL A 6 -7.64 -10.40 15.20
N VAL A 7 -8.38 -9.39 14.76
CA VAL A 7 -9.25 -9.43 13.58
C VAL A 7 -8.51 -8.83 12.39
N GLY A 8 -8.09 -9.69 11.49
CA GLY A 8 -7.27 -9.40 10.33
C GLY A 8 -5.86 -9.99 10.44
N ALA A 9 -5.53 -10.93 9.56
CA ALA A 9 -4.23 -11.60 9.45
C ALA A 9 -3.26 -10.90 8.47
N GLY A 10 -3.47 -9.60 8.21
CA GLY A 10 -2.56 -8.74 7.45
C GLY A 10 -1.33 -8.32 8.26
N LEU A 11 -0.47 -7.45 7.70
CA LEU A 11 0.78 -7.03 8.35
C LEU A 11 0.55 -6.46 9.76
N TYR A 12 -0.43 -5.59 9.96
CA TYR A 12 -0.70 -5.01 11.28
C TYR A 12 -1.03 -6.10 12.30
N GLY A 13 -2.01 -6.97 11.97
CA GLY A 13 -2.44 -8.02 12.88
C GLY A 13 -1.36 -9.05 13.16
N ALA A 14 -0.58 -9.45 12.14
CA ALA A 14 0.51 -10.40 12.30
C ALA A 14 1.64 -9.86 13.19
N VAL A 15 2.04 -8.60 13.01
CA VAL A 15 3.05 -7.94 13.85
C VAL A 15 2.55 -7.79 15.29
N PHE A 16 1.32 -7.29 15.48
CA PHE A 16 0.74 -7.18 16.82
C PHE A 16 0.69 -8.53 17.53
N ALA A 17 0.19 -9.56 16.84
CA ALA A 17 0.07 -10.91 17.39
C ALA A 17 1.45 -11.48 17.76
N ARG A 18 2.45 -11.32 16.90
CA ARG A 18 3.83 -11.78 17.16
C ARG A 18 4.43 -11.14 18.39
N GLU A 19 4.36 -9.83 18.48
CA GLU A 19 4.97 -9.08 19.56
C GLU A 19 4.23 -9.26 20.90
N ALA A 20 2.91 -9.34 20.87
CA ALA A 20 2.13 -9.68 22.08
C ALA A 20 2.43 -11.11 22.55
N LYS A 21 2.60 -12.08 21.63
CA LYS A 21 3.02 -13.45 21.98
C LYS A 21 4.40 -13.49 22.62
N LYS A 22 5.39 -12.75 22.10
CA LYS A 22 6.72 -12.64 22.73
C LYS A 22 6.64 -12.14 24.18
N ARG A 23 5.61 -11.36 24.52
CA ARG A 23 5.31 -10.88 25.88
C ARG A 23 4.44 -11.83 26.69
N GLY A 24 4.32 -13.08 26.26
CA GLY A 24 3.60 -14.13 26.98
C GLY A 24 2.06 -14.06 26.89
N LYS A 25 1.51 -13.30 25.95
CA LYS A 25 0.07 -13.24 25.76
C LYS A 25 -0.46 -14.42 24.96
N SER A 26 -1.67 -14.86 25.30
CA SER A 26 -2.43 -15.84 24.52
C SER A 26 -3.26 -15.14 23.45
N ILE A 27 -3.16 -15.59 22.18
CA ILE A 27 -3.69 -14.87 21.04
C ILE A 27 -4.42 -15.82 20.10
N LEU A 28 -5.57 -15.36 19.61
CA LEU A 28 -6.27 -15.92 18.47
C LEU A 28 -6.30 -14.87 17.36
N VAL A 29 -5.88 -15.24 16.15
CA VAL A 29 -6.02 -14.43 14.93
C VAL A 29 -7.15 -14.98 14.09
N ILE A 30 -8.05 -14.12 13.61
CA ILE A 30 -9.11 -14.49 12.67
C ILE A 30 -9.07 -13.58 11.44
N ASP A 31 -9.39 -14.11 10.27
CA ASP A 31 -9.52 -13.32 9.05
C ASP A 31 -10.72 -13.82 8.22
N LYS A 32 -11.45 -12.90 7.60
CA LYS A 32 -12.57 -13.23 6.71
C LYS A 32 -12.12 -13.88 5.41
N ARG A 33 -10.89 -13.62 4.97
CA ARG A 33 -10.28 -14.25 3.80
C ARG A 33 -9.84 -15.68 4.11
N HIS A 34 -9.68 -16.49 3.08
CA HIS A 34 -9.16 -17.86 3.19
C HIS A 34 -7.63 -17.94 3.13
N HIS A 35 -6.96 -16.83 3.33
CA HIS A 35 -5.49 -16.72 3.38
C HIS A 35 -5.06 -15.65 4.39
N ILE A 36 -3.84 -15.76 4.87
CA ILE A 36 -3.16 -14.74 5.68
C ILE A 36 -2.53 -13.66 4.82
N ALA A 37 -1.78 -12.76 5.41
CA ALA A 37 -1.01 -11.68 4.80
C ALA A 37 -1.84 -10.52 4.24
N GLY A 38 -3.17 -10.56 4.31
CA GLY A 38 -4.02 -9.43 3.87
C GLY A 38 -3.69 -9.00 2.43
N ASN A 39 -3.48 -7.70 2.22
CA ASN A 39 -3.18 -7.17 0.89
C ASN A 39 -1.75 -7.47 0.39
N VAL A 40 -0.84 -7.91 1.25
CA VAL A 40 0.51 -8.33 0.82
C VAL A 40 0.57 -9.82 0.47
N TYR A 41 -0.57 -10.50 0.40
CA TYR A 41 -0.63 -11.91 0.02
C TYR A 41 0.04 -12.17 -1.32
N THR A 42 0.95 -13.13 -1.34
CA THR A 42 1.61 -13.66 -2.54
C THR A 42 1.26 -15.13 -2.69
N GLU A 43 0.84 -15.53 -3.90
CA GLU A 43 0.68 -16.93 -4.28
C GLU A 43 1.76 -17.35 -5.27
N LYS A 44 2.16 -18.62 -5.24
CA LYS A 44 3.17 -19.15 -6.16
C LYS A 44 2.51 -19.91 -7.30
N LYS A 45 2.80 -19.51 -8.55
CA LYS A 45 2.32 -20.18 -9.75
C LYS A 45 3.42 -20.19 -10.81
N GLU A 46 3.66 -21.31 -11.48
CA GLU A 46 4.74 -21.46 -12.48
C GLU A 46 6.13 -21.04 -11.97
N GLY A 47 6.41 -21.22 -10.68
CA GLY A 47 7.66 -20.78 -10.05
C GLY A 47 7.72 -19.28 -9.71
N ILE A 48 6.69 -18.51 -10.04
CA ILE A 48 6.62 -17.05 -9.88
C ILE A 48 5.79 -16.70 -8.65
N HIS A 49 6.27 -15.79 -7.82
CA HIS A 49 5.50 -15.21 -6.71
C HIS A 49 4.62 -14.07 -7.21
N ILE A 50 3.31 -14.31 -7.24
CA ILE A 50 2.31 -13.35 -7.72
C ILE A 50 1.84 -12.49 -6.56
N HIS A 51 2.01 -11.18 -6.65
CA HIS A 51 1.44 -10.21 -5.72
C HIS A 51 -0.04 -10.03 -6.04
N LYS A 52 -0.91 -10.75 -5.32
CA LYS A 52 -2.33 -10.90 -5.66
C LYS A 52 -3.12 -9.59 -5.63
N TYR A 53 -2.73 -8.68 -4.77
CA TYR A 53 -3.43 -7.41 -4.51
C TYR A 53 -2.60 -6.20 -4.94
N GLY A 54 -1.80 -6.33 -5.98
CA GLY A 54 -0.99 -5.26 -6.54
C GLY A 54 0.49 -5.32 -6.19
N ALA A 55 1.28 -4.50 -6.85
CA ALA A 55 2.72 -4.43 -6.65
C ALA A 55 3.03 -3.93 -5.22
N HIS A 56 3.62 -4.78 -4.42
CA HIS A 56 4.09 -4.45 -3.07
C HIS A 56 5.61 -4.54 -3.04
N ILE A 57 6.27 -3.38 -2.90
CA ILE A 57 7.71 -3.26 -2.74
C ILE A 57 7.97 -2.71 -1.34
N PHE A 58 8.67 -3.45 -0.51
CA PHE A 58 9.01 -2.98 0.83
C PHE A 58 10.09 -1.90 0.73
N HIS A 59 9.87 -0.77 1.39
CA HIS A 59 10.85 0.30 1.50
C HIS A 59 10.67 1.03 2.83
N THR A 60 11.77 1.52 3.41
CA THR A 60 11.75 2.28 4.66
C THR A 60 13.05 3.05 4.88
N ASN A 61 12.97 4.15 5.62
CA ASN A 61 14.13 4.82 6.22
C ASN A 61 14.31 4.43 7.70
N ASN A 62 13.34 3.73 8.28
CA ASN A 62 13.38 3.30 9.68
C ASN A 62 14.18 1.99 9.80
N LYS A 63 15.39 2.09 10.40
CA LYS A 63 16.25 0.92 10.60
C LYS A 63 15.61 -0.14 11.51
N GLU A 64 14.87 0.24 12.52
CA GLU A 64 14.23 -0.69 13.45
C GLU A 64 13.19 -1.55 12.73
N VAL A 65 12.38 -0.94 11.87
CA VAL A 65 11.40 -1.65 11.04
C VAL A 65 12.10 -2.57 10.03
N TRP A 66 13.21 -2.11 9.41
CA TRP A 66 14.01 -2.94 8.53
C TRP A 66 14.61 -4.15 9.23
N ASP A 67 15.23 -3.94 10.39
CA ASP A 67 15.80 -5.03 11.21
C ASP A 67 14.70 -5.99 11.70
N TYR A 68 13.51 -5.46 11.98
CA TYR A 68 12.38 -6.28 12.39
C TYR A 68 11.91 -7.23 11.30
N VAL A 69 11.65 -6.76 10.08
CA VAL A 69 11.18 -7.62 8.99
C VAL A 69 12.23 -8.64 8.55
N ASN A 70 13.52 -8.30 8.68
CA ASN A 70 14.63 -9.21 8.37
C ASN A 70 14.76 -10.39 9.37
N GLN A 71 14.04 -10.37 10.51
CA GLN A 71 13.93 -11.55 11.38
C GLN A 71 13.07 -12.65 10.74
N PHE A 72 12.19 -12.30 9.79
CA PHE A 72 11.20 -13.21 9.21
C PHE A 72 11.44 -13.54 7.74
N ALA A 73 12.19 -12.71 7.02
CA ALA A 73 12.55 -12.96 5.62
C ALA A 73 13.90 -12.33 5.29
N GLN A 74 14.61 -12.95 4.37
CA GLN A 74 15.70 -12.29 3.67
C GLN A 74 15.11 -11.45 2.52
N PHE A 75 15.55 -10.21 2.37
CA PHE A 75 15.13 -9.35 1.26
C PHE A 75 16.16 -9.39 0.14
N ASN A 76 15.67 -9.40 -1.10
CA ASN A 76 16.54 -9.22 -2.25
C ASN A 76 16.91 -7.73 -2.42
N HIS A 77 17.73 -7.43 -3.43
CA HIS A 77 18.17 -6.06 -3.72
C HIS A 77 17.31 -5.39 -4.82
N TYR A 78 16.04 -5.73 -4.89
CA TYR A 78 15.14 -5.13 -5.87
C TYR A 78 15.00 -3.62 -5.63
N ILE A 79 15.26 -2.85 -6.69
CA ILE A 79 15.06 -1.40 -6.72
C ILE A 79 13.86 -1.11 -7.62
N ASN A 80 12.87 -0.40 -7.09
CA ASN A 80 11.68 -0.06 -7.84
C ASN A 80 11.98 1.02 -8.88
N SER A 81 11.94 0.63 -10.15
CA SER A 81 12.17 1.52 -11.29
C SER A 81 11.03 1.36 -12.32
N PRO A 82 9.82 1.86 -11.99
CA PRO A 82 8.69 1.74 -12.90
C PRO A 82 8.88 2.58 -14.17
N VAL A 83 8.15 2.20 -15.21
CA VAL A 83 8.13 2.89 -16.51
C VAL A 83 6.71 3.36 -16.78
N ALA A 84 6.56 4.57 -17.33
CA ALA A 84 5.31 5.06 -17.87
C ALA A 84 5.24 4.76 -19.37
N ASN A 85 4.10 4.25 -19.82
CA ASN A 85 3.76 4.07 -21.23
C ASN A 85 2.64 5.06 -21.57
N TYR A 86 2.95 6.02 -22.44
CA TYR A 86 1.98 6.93 -23.02
C TYR A 86 1.84 6.64 -24.51
N LYS A 87 0.79 5.91 -24.89
CA LYS A 87 0.49 5.57 -26.31
C LYS A 87 1.69 4.93 -27.04
N GLY A 88 2.44 4.08 -26.36
CA GLY A 88 3.63 3.41 -26.91
C GLY A 88 4.94 4.15 -26.66
N GLU A 89 4.93 5.40 -26.23
CA GLU A 89 6.13 6.11 -25.77
C GLU A 89 6.47 5.74 -24.33
N LEU A 90 7.69 5.28 -24.09
CA LEU A 90 8.14 4.86 -22.77
C LEU A 90 8.95 5.96 -22.09
N TYR A 91 8.61 6.25 -20.82
CA TYR A 91 9.28 7.23 -19.98
C TYR A 91 9.71 6.61 -18.66
N PRO A 92 10.97 6.77 -18.22
CA PRO A 92 11.38 6.34 -16.89
C PRO A 92 10.68 7.12 -15.79
N LEU A 93 10.43 6.46 -14.67
CA LEU A 93 9.94 7.06 -13.44
C LEU A 93 10.93 6.78 -12.29
N PRO A 94 11.06 7.66 -11.29
CA PRO A 94 10.35 8.93 -11.07
C PRO A 94 10.70 9.97 -12.14
N PHE A 95 10.03 11.15 -12.13
CA PHE A 95 10.38 12.24 -13.05
C PHE A 95 11.79 12.73 -12.73
N ASN A 96 12.74 12.41 -13.61
CA ASN A 96 14.17 12.66 -13.46
C ASN A 96 14.79 13.11 -14.79
N MET A 97 16.11 13.28 -14.83
CA MET A 97 16.80 13.74 -16.02
C MET A 97 16.59 12.83 -17.24
N TYR A 98 16.40 11.50 -17.07
CA TYR A 98 16.04 10.63 -18.19
C TYR A 98 14.62 10.93 -18.72
N THR A 99 13.68 11.25 -17.84
CA THR A 99 12.33 11.68 -18.25
C THR A 99 12.40 12.99 -19.01
N PHE A 100 13.17 13.97 -18.52
CA PHE A 100 13.32 15.29 -19.14
C PHE A 100 14.07 15.20 -20.48
N GLN A 101 15.11 14.37 -20.55
CA GLN A 101 15.80 14.11 -21.79
C GLN A 101 14.87 13.50 -22.84
N LYS A 102 14.07 12.51 -22.44
CA LYS A 102 13.09 11.88 -23.34
C LYS A 102 12.00 12.84 -23.79
N MET A 103 11.55 13.73 -22.90
CA MET A 103 10.46 14.68 -23.15
C MET A 103 10.92 15.88 -23.97
N TRP A 104 12.07 16.47 -23.61
CA TRP A 104 12.53 17.78 -24.11
C TRP A 104 13.89 17.77 -24.82
N GLY A 105 14.60 16.63 -24.84
CA GLY A 105 15.92 16.52 -25.45
C GLY A 105 17.05 17.17 -24.64
N VAL A 106 16.81 17.59 -23.41
CA VAL A 106 17.78 18.26 -22.54
C VAL A 106 18.72 17.27 -21.86
N THR A 107 19.93 17.71 -21.54
CA THR A 107 20.95 16.89 -20.87
C THR A 107 21.45 17.52 -19.56
N LEU A 108 21.27 18.80 -19.40
CA LEU A 108 21.70 19.54 -18.21
C LEU A 108 20.52 19.85 -17.28
N PRO A 109 20.71 19.78 -15.95
CA PRO A 109 19.66 20.12 -14.98
C PRO A 109 19.11 21.54 -15.15
N GLU A 110 19.94 22.49 -15.51
CA GLU A 110 19.57 23.88 -15.70
C GLU A 110 18.62 24.06 -16.89
N GLU A 111 18.86 23.37 -18.00
CA GLU A 111 17.96 23.38 -19.17
C GLU A 111 16.56 22.85 -18.80
N ALA A 112 16.51 21.76 -18.03
CA ALA A 112 15.25 21.19 -17.56
C ALA A 112 14.51 22.14 -16.63
N LYS A 113 15.22 22.82 -15.70
CA LYS A 113 14.64 23.83 -14.80
C LYS A 113 14.05 25.00 -15.56
N GLU A 114 14.79 25.53 -16.55
CA GLU A 114 14.31 26.64 -17.39
C GLU A 114 13.01 26.31 -18.12
N ILE A 115 12.88 25.07 -18.65
CA ILE A 115 11.64 24.64 -19.31
C ILE A 115 10.49 24.54 -18.29
N LEU A 116 10.76 23.95 -17.12
CA LEU A 116 9.76 23.85 -16.03
C LEU A 116 9.30 25.24 -15.60
N ASP A 117 10.21 26.18 -15.37
CA ASP A 117 9.89 27.52 -14.92
C ASP A 117 9.06 28.28 -15.96
N LYS A 118 9.40 28.18 -17.24
CA LYS A 118 8.60 28.75 -18.34
C LYS A 118 7.17 28.16 -18.39
N GLN A 119 7.03 26.85 -18.15
CA GLN A 119 5.72 26.21 -18.14
C GLN A 119 4.90 26.61 -16.91
N ARG A 120 5.53 26.75 -15.74
CA ARG A 120 4.91 27.27 -14.51
C ARG A 120 4.42 28.70 -14.67
N GLU A 121 5.27 29.59 -15.21
CA GLU A 121 4.91 30.98 -15.51
C GLU A 121 3.75 31.07 -16.51
N GLY A 122 3.81 30.28 -17.57
CA GLY A 122 2.75 30.20 -18.59
C GLY A 122 1.41 29.70 -18.05
N ALA A 123 1.42 28.87 -17.03
CA ALA A 123 0.20 28.39 -16.36
C ALA A 123 -0.41 29.42 -15.40
N GLY A 124 0.34 30.42 -14.96
CA GLY A 124 -0.14 31.48 -14.07
C GLY A 124 -0.51 31.03 -12.66
N VAL A 125 -0.15 29.81 -12.26
CA VAL A 125 -0.48 29.21 -10.98
C VAL A 125 0.49 29.69 -9.91
N LYS A 126 0.01 30.49 -8.95
CA LYS A 126 0.81 30.95 -7.79
C LYS A 126 0.62 30.06 -6.57
N GLU A 127 -0.63 29.72 -6.26
CA GLU A 127 -1.00 28.85 -5.15
C GLU A 127 -1.93 27.76 -5.68
N PRO A 128 -1.44 26.53 -5.85
CA PRO A 128 -2.27 25.44 -6.40
C PRO A 128 -3.45 25.08 -5.48
N CYS A 129 -4.67 25.11 -6.03
CA CYS A 129 -5.91 24.81 -5.32
C CYS A 129 -6.38 23.36 -5.54
N ASN A 130 -5.94 22.71 -6.62
CA ASN A 130 -6.34 21.37 -7.00
C ASN A 130 -5.15 20.56 -7.52
N LEU A 131 -5.38 19.28 -7.84
CA LEU A 131 -4.33 18.36 -8.28
C LEU A 131 -3.72 18.78 -9.63
N GLU A 132 -4.52 19.25 -10.58
CA GLU A 132 -4.04 19.70 -11.89
C GLU A 132 -3.04 20.86 -11.73
N GLU A 133 -3.44 21.89 -11.02
CA GLU A 133 -2.58 23.06 -10.74
C GLU A 133 -1.31 22.66 -9.98
N GLN A 134 -1.45 21.78 -8.98
CA GLN A 134 -0.31 21.27 -8.22
C GLN A 134 0.65 20.46 -9.10
N ALA A 135 0.12 19.64 -10.01
CA ALA A 135 0.94 18.86 -10.94
C ALA A 135 1.71 19.79 -11.89
N ILE A 136 1.03 20.73 -12.53
CA ILE A 136 1.68 21.70 -13.45
C ILE A 136 2.74 22.52 -12.71
N PHE A 137 2.46 22.92 -11.47
CA PHE A 137 3.42 23.62 -10.63
C PHE A 137 4.67 22.79 -10.32
N LEU A 138 4.52 21.47 -10.10
CA LEU A 138 5.64 20.57 -9.78
C LEU A 138 6.45 20.17 -11.01
N VAL A 139 5.78 19.72 -12.07
CA VAL A 139 6.43 19.01 -13.19
C VAL A 139 6.22 19.67 -14.56
N GLY A 140 5.49 20.78 -14.62
CA GLY A 140 5.15 21.44 -15.87
C GLY A 140 3.99 20.77 -16.63
N LYS A 141 3.48 21.49 -17.64
CA LYS A 141 2.29 21.10 -18.38
C LYS A 141 2.51 19.82 -19.20
N ASP A 142 3.65 19.69 -19.87
CA ASP A 142 3.92 18.56 -20.78
C ASP A 142 3.92 17.22 -20.03
N ILE A 143 4.58 17.18 -18.86
CA ILE A 143 4.62 15.98 -18.02
C ILE A 143 3.25 15.72 -17.42
N TYR A 144 2.53 16.75 -16.96
CA TYR A 144 1.19 16.61 -16.46
C TYR A 144 0.27 15.95 -17.50
N GLU A 145 0.19 16.50 -18.72
CA GLU A 145 -0.71 16.01 -19.76
C GLU A 145 -0.38 14.58 -20.22
N LYS A 146 0.91 14.24 -20.37
CA LYS A 146 1.32 12.90 -20.85
C LYS A 146 1.38 11.85 -19.75
N LEU A 147 1.90 12.18 -18.57
CA LEU A 147 2.32 11.16 -17.60
C LEU A 147 1.49 11.14 -16.30
N ILE A 148 0.70 12.18 -16.04
CA ILE A 148 -0.06 12.28 -14.78
C ILE A 148 -1.56 12.25 -15.03
N GLN A 149 -2.07 13.09 -15.89
CA GLN A 149 -3.49 13.36 -16.03
C GLN A 149 -4.31 12.09 -16.26
N GLY A 150 -4.06 11.38 -17.34
CA GLY A 150 -4.86 10.18 -17.69
C GLY A 150 -4.72 9.05 -16.66
N TYR A 151 -3.52 8.85 -16.11
CA TYR A 151 -3.29 7.88 -15.05
C TYR A 151 -4.09 8.20 -13.80
N THR A 152 -3.99 9.45 -13.33
CA THR A 152 -4.66 9.91 -12.11
C THR A 152 -6.18 9.87 -12.25
N GLU A 153 -6.71 10.30 -13.40
CA GLU A 153 -8.15 10.27 -13.65
C GLU A 153 -8.71 8.85 -13.70
N LYS A 154 -7.98 7.88 -14.25
CA LYS A 154 -8.33 6.45 -14.15
C LYS A 154 -8.28 5.95 -12.71
N GLN A 155 -7.21 6.29 -11.99
CA GLN A 155 -7.02 5.84 -10.61
C GLN A 155 -8.10 6.38 -9.67
N TRP A 156 -8.51 7.64 -9.84
CA TRP A 156 -9.45 8.31 -8.93
C TRP A 156 -10.89 8.38 -9.45
N GLY A 157 -11.11 8.12 -10.74
CA GLY A 157 -12.43 8.19 -11.37
C GLY A 157 -13.01 9.61 -11.42
N ARG A 158 -12.16 10.65 -11.29
CA ARG A 158 -12.51 12.08 -11.28
C ARG A 158 -11.50 12.87 -12.09
N ALA A 159 -11.91 14.00 -12.64
CA ALA A 159 -10.98 14.91 -13.30
C ALA A 159 -9.96 15.48 -12.31
N CYS A 160 -8.71 15.69 -12.75
CA CYS A 160 -7.64 16.19 -11.90
C CYS A 160 -7.96 17.52 -11.23
N LYS A 161 -8.70 18.41 -11.91
CA LYS A 161 -9.16 19.70 -11.37
C LYS A 161 -10.15 19.58 -10.20
N ASP A 162 -10.81 18.42 -10.05
CA ASP A 162 -11.79 18.14 -9.00
C ASP A 162 -11.16 17.32 -7.84
N LEU A 163 -9.85 17.06 -7.90
CA LEU A 163 -9.09 16.34 -6.90
C LEU A 163 -8.26 17.30 -6.05
N PRO A 164 -8.09 17.01 -4.74
CA PRO A 164 -7.27 17.83 -3.86
C PRO A 164 -5.78 17.85 -4.25
N ALA A 165 -5.13 19.00 -4.13
CA ALA A 165 -3.72 19.18 -4.45
C ALA A 165 -2.77 18.27 -3.66
N PHE A 166 -3.13 17.86 -2.42
CA PHE A 166 -2.26 17.04 -1.57
C PHE A 166 -1.97 15.64 -2.13
N ILE A 167 -2.84 15.10 -2.99
CA ILE A 167 -2.68 13.77 -3.59
C ILE A 167 -1.34 13.66 -4.34
N ILE A 168 -0.91 14.74 -5.00
CA ILE A 168 0.29 14.74 -5.84
C ILE A 168 1.51 15.41 -5.19
N LYS A 169 1.37 15.97 -3.99
CA LYS A 169 2.48 16.66 -3.30
C LYS A 169 3.76 15.84 -3.14
N ARG A 170 3.66 14.51 -3.19
CA ARG A 170 4.77 13.58 -2.93
C ARG A 170 5.41 13.02 -4.19
N ILE A 171 5.01 13.45 -5.39
CA ILE A 171 5.67 12.98 -6.61
C ILE A 171 7.12 13.42 -6.62
N PRO A 172 8.07 12.47 -6.66
CA PRO A 172 9.48 12.84 -6.70
C PRO A 172 9.83 13.46 -8.06
N VAL A 173 10.42 14.67 -8.01
CA VAL A 173 11.01 15.36 -9.15
C VAL A 173 12.49 15.52 -8.86
N ARG A 174 13.34 14.97 -9.71
CA ARG A 174 14.79 14.93 -9.47
C ARG A 174 15.55 15.44 -10.67
N PHE A 175 16.50 16.32 -10.43
CA PHE A 175 17.44 16.80 -11.45
C PHE A 175 18.72 15.95 -11.47
N THR A 176 18.56 14.64 -11.33
CA THR A 176 19.62 13.62 -11.36
C THR A 176 19.20 12.49 -12.29
N TYR A 177 20.13 11.63 -12.66
CA TYR A 177 19.90 10.42 -13.49
C TYR A 177 19.65 9.19 -12.60
N ASP A 178 18.80 9.32 -11.58
CA ASP A 178 18.45 8.25 -10.64
C ASP A 178 17.04 7.73 -10.92
N ASN A 179 16.92 6.46 -11.31
CA ASN A 179 15.65 5.77 -11.58
C ASN A 179 15.08 5.06 -10.34
N ASN A 180 15.72 5.13 -9.18
CA ASN A 180 15.13 4.60 -7.96
C ASN A 180 13.88 5.40 -7.59
N TYR A 181 12.71 4.78 -7.67
CA TYR A 181 11.44 5.47 -7.41
C TYR A 181 11.31 5.95 -5.96
N PHE A 182 11.78 5.15 -5.00
CA PHE A 182 11.70 5.50 -3.59
C PHE A 182 12.96 6.26 -3.13
N ASP A 183 12.76 7.23 -2.25
CA ASP A 183 13.84 7.89 -1.51
C ASP A 183 14.03 7.21 -0.15
N ALA A 184 14.20 5.90 -0.17
CA ALA A 184 14.31 5.08 1.01
C ALA A 184 15.68 4.39 1.06
N ARG A 185 16.28 4.39 2.24
CA ARG A 185 17.59 3.76 2.49
C ARG A 185 17.55 2.25 2.32
N TYR A 186 16.42 1.64 2.68
CA TYR A 186 16.24 0.19 2.61
C TYR A 186 15.04 -0.10 1.72
N GLN A 187 15.21 -1.03 0.79
CA GLN A 187 14.12 -1.53 -0.04
C GLN A 187 14.43 -2.93 -0.56
N GLY A 188 13.40 -3.67 -0.96
CA GLY A 188 13.53 -5.00 -1.53
C GLY A 188 12.21 -5.77 -1.51
N ILE A 189 12.28 -6.99 -2.02
CA ILE A 189 11.19 -7.96 -1.99
C ILE A 189 11.63 -9.13 -1.11
N PRO A 190 10.77 -9.64 -0.20
CA PRO A 190 11.11 -10.80 0.60
C PRO A 190 11.27 -12.04 -0.27
N VAL A 191 12.41 -12.71 -0.17
CA VAL A 191 12.66 -13.98 -0.84
C VAL A 191 11.66 -15.02 -0.35
N GLY A 192 10.99 -15.72 -1.25
CA GLY A 192 9.87 -16.61 -0.94
C GLY A 192 8.51 -15.91 -0.81
N GLY A 193 8.44 -14.60 -1.04
CA GLY A 193 7.22 -13.81 -1.04
C GLY A 193 6.75 -13.34 0.36
N TYR A 194 5.82 -12.41 0.36
CA TYR A 194 5.30 -11.82 1.61
C TYR A 194 4.47 -12.81 2.45
N THR A 195 3.77 -13.74 1.82
CA THR A 195 2.98 -14.73 2.55
C THR A 195 3.87 -15.56 3.48
N GLN A 196 5.01 -16.04 2.98
CA GLN A 196 5.97 -16.81 3.80
C GLN A 196 6.54 -15.95 4.95
N MET A 197 6.79 -14.68 4.73
CA MET A 197 7.23 -13.76 5.80
C MET A 197 6.16 -13.65 6.90
N VAL A 198 4.89 -13.48 6.52
CA VAL A 198 3.76 -13.40 7.48
C VAL A 198 3.51 -14.73 8.17
N GLU A 199 3.66 -15.87 7.48
CA GLU A 199 3.60 -17.20 8.09
C GLU A 199 4.59 -17.33 9.25
N LYS A 200 5.83 -16.90 9.06
CA LYS A 200 6.84 -16.90 10.12
C LYS A 200 6.49 -15.94 11.28
N MET A 201 5.86 -14.79 10.98
CA MET A 201 5.37 -13.91 12.03
C MET A 201 4.28 -14.58 12.87
N LEU A 202 3.41 -15.36 12.25
CA LEU A 202 2.29 -16.06 12.90
C LEU A 202 2.66 -17.45 13.43
N GLU A 203 3.91 -17.89 13.32
CA GLU A 203 4.34 -19.20 13.79
C GLU A 203 4.01 -19.45 15.27
N GLY A 204 3.29 -20.56 15.50
CA GLY A 204 2.81 -20.98 16.82
C GLY A 204 1.68 -20.09 17.40
N ILE A 205 1.02 -19.27 16.60
CA ILE A 205 -0.19 -18.53 16.93
C ILE A 205 -1.37 -19.22 16.25
N GLU A 206 -2.48 -19.39 16.99
CA GLU A 206 -3.69 -19.95 16.41
C GLU A 206 -4.33 -18.97 15.43
N VAL A 207 -4.59 -19.43 14.20
CA VAL A 207 -5.19 -18.63 13.12
C VAL A 207 -6.41 -19.36 12.59
N LYS A 208 -7.54 -18.65 12.47
CA LYS A 208 -8.77 -19.16 11.84
C LYS A 208 -9.13 -18.27 10.65
N LEU A 209 -9.15 -18.87 9.47
CA LEU A 209 -9.47 -18.20 8.21
C LEU A 209 -10.93 -18.45 7.80
N GLY A 210 -11.46 -17.61 6.90
CA GLY A 210 -12.86 -17.69 6.48
C GLY A 210 -13.86 -17.26 7.57
N VAL A 211 -13.41 -16.46 8.54
CA VAL A 211 -14.20 -16.03 9.70
C VAL A 211 -14.51 -14.54 9.59
N ASP A 212 -15.77 -14.22 9.37
CA ASP A 212 -16.24 -12.84 9.45
C ASP A 212 -16.58 -12.49 10.90
N TYR A 213 -15.75 -11.62 11.49
CA TYR A 213 -15.92 -11.15 12.85
C TYR A 213 -17.26 -10.40 13.05
N LEU A 214 -17.61 -9.51 12.12
CA LEU A 214 -18.80 -8.67 12.26
C LEU A 214 -20.10 -9.47 12.15
N ALA A 215 -20.10 -10.58 11.41
CA ALA A 215 -21.26 -11.46 11.28
C ALA A 215 -21.63 -12.15 12.62
N ASN A 216 -20.65 -12.36 13.51
CA ASN A 216 -20.83 -13.05 14.78
C ASN A 216 -20.07 -12.36 15.92
N LYS A 217 -20.07 -11.03 15.95
CA LYS A 217 -19.28 -10.20 16.87
C LYS A 217 -19.43 -10.61 18.33
N GLU A 218 -20.66 -10.82 18.81
CA GLU A 218 -20.93 -11.18 20.21
C GLU A 218 -20.31 -12.54 20.64
N ILE A 219 -20.16 -13.48 19.70
CA ILE A 219 -19.51 -14.76 19.95
C ILE A 219 -18.02 -14.59 20.09
N TRP A 220 -17.42 -13.79 19.18
CA TRP A 220 -15.99 -13.56 19.14
C TRP A 220 -15.51 -12.68 20.28
N ASP A 221 -16.26 -11.66 20.69
CA ASP A 221 -15.95 -10.79 21.82
C ASP A 221 -15.81 -11.58 23.14
N LYS A 222 -16.52 -12.69 23.28
CA LYS A 222 -16.42 -13.57 24.47
C LYS A 222 -15.17 -14.45 24.47
N GLN A 223 -14.44 -14.53 23.36
CA GLN A 223 -13.25 -15.39 23.25
C GLN A 223 -12.00 -14.74 23.85
N ALA A 224 -11.95 -13.40 23.96
CA ALA A 224 -10.77 -12.67 24.41
C ALA A 224 -11.10 -11.53 25.38
N LYS A 225 -10.07 -11.08 26.09
CA LYS A 225 -10.17 -9.91 27.00
C LYS A 225 -10.21 -8.61 26.20
N LYS A 226 -9.46 -8.53 25.09
CA LYS A 226 -9.41 -7.39 24.17
C LYS A 226 -9.44 -7.85 22.71
N VAL A 227 -9.98 -7.00 21.84
CA VAL A 227 -10.02 -7.19 20.40
C VAL A 227 -9.10 -6.18 19.74
N VAL A 228 -8.27 -6.63 18.81
CA VAL A 228 -7.51 -5.78 17.88
C VAL A 228 -8.21 -5.84 16.54
N TYR A 229 -8.88 -4.77 16.15
CA TYR A 229 -9.70 -4.72 14.95
C TYR A 229 -9.01 -3.94 13.85
N THR A 230 -8.72 -4.59 12.72
CA THR A 230 -8.04 -3.99 11.56
C THR A 230 -8.94 -3.80 10.34
N GLY A 231 -10.24 -4.07 10.50
CA GLY A 231 -11.24 -3.86 9.46
C GLY A 231 -11.72 -2.40 9.35
N GLN A 232 -12.72 -2.18 8.51
CA GLN A 232 -13.31 -0.85 8.31
C GLN A 232 -13.96 -0.35 9.61
N ILE A 233 -13.55 0.82 10.08
CA ILE A 233 -14.05 1.41 11.33
C ILE A 233 -15.53 1.75 11.24
N ASP A 234 -16.00 2.25 10.10
CA ASP A 234 -17.41 2.57 9.88
C ASP A 234 -18.29 1.31 9.87
N ALA A 235 -17.82 0.21 9.31
CA ALA A 235 -18.50 -1.09 9.35
C ALA A 235 -18.61 -1.63 10.78
N TYR A 236 -17.57 -1.47 11.62
CA TYR A 236 -17.62 -1.85 13.03
C TYR A 236 -18.76 -1.16 13.78
N PHE A 237 -19.01 0.11 13.50
CA PHE A 237 -20.09 0.90 14.06
C PHE A 237 -21.37 0.89 13.22
N HIS A 238 -21.57 -0.14 12.38
CA HIS A 238 -22.77 -0.31 11.55
C HIS A 238 -23.13 0.92 10.70
N TYR A 239 -22.11 1.68 10.26
CA TYR A 239 -22.26 2.89 9.43
C TYR A 239 -23.16 3.97 10.04
N CYS A 240 -23.21 4.09 11.36
CA CYS A 240 -24.15 4.96 12.10
C CYS A 240 -24.03 6.45 11.76
N PHE A 241 -22.89 6.90 11.24
CA PHE A 241 -22.69 8.28 10.75
C PHE A 241 -22.65 8.37 9.21
N GLY A 242 -22.81 7.26 8.52
CA GLY A 242 -22.66 7.13 7.06
C GLY A 242 -21.41 6.35 6.67
N THR A 243 -21.26 6.10 5.38
CA THR A 243 -20.21 5.28 4.82
C THR A 243 -18.98 6.13 4.49
N LEU A 244 -17.81 5.71 4.96
CA LEU A 244 -16.52 6.25 4.51
C LEU A 244 -16.22 5.76 3.09
N GLU A 245 -15.58 6.58 2.30
CA GLU A 245 -15.26 6.28 0.92
C GLU A 245 -13.87 5.63 0.82
N TYR A 246 -13.77 4.62 -0.04
CA TYR A 246 -12.54 3.89 -0.33
C TYR A 246 -12.33 3.76 -1.83
N ARG A 247 -11.11 3.46 -2.23
CA ARG A 247 -10.83 2.98 -3.58
C ARG A 247 -10.76 1.47 -3.57
N GLU A 248 -11.25 0.89 -4.66
CA GLU A 248 -11.14 -0.52 -4.96
C GLU A 248 -10.19 -0.72 -6.13
N VAL A 249 -9.46 -1.82 -6.11
CA VAL A 249 -8.57 -2.23 -7.20
C VAL A 249 -8.90 -3.68 -7.56
N SER A 250 -9.05 -3.95 -8.85
CA SER A 250 -9.23 -5.30 -9.36
C SER A 250 -8.09 -5.69 -10.30
N PHE A 251 -7.85 -6.99 -10.43
CA PHE A 251 -6.74 -7.53 -11.20
C PHE A 251 -7.20 -8.63 -12.14
N GLU A 252 -6.81 -8.54 -13.40
CA GLU A 252 -6.88 -9.63 -14.36
C GLU A 252 -5.49 -10.25 -14.47
N THR A 253 -5.34 -11.47 -13.94
CA THR A 253 -4.07 -12.18 -13.89
C THR A 253 -4.03 -13.29 -14.92
N GLU A 254 -2.98 -13.30 -15.75
CA GLU A 254 -2.80 -14.21 -16.88
C GLU A 254 -1.39 -14.83 -16.85
N VAL A 255 -1.33 -16.13 -17.08
CA VAL A 255 -0.08 -16.86 -17.34
C VAL A 255 0.17 -16.86 -18.84
N LEU A 256 1.33 -16.39 -19.24
CA LEU A 256 1.75 -16.34 -20.64
C LEU A 256 2.86 -17.37 -20.89
N ASP A 257 2.70 -18.15 -21.96
CA ASP A 257 3.70 -19.12 -22.41
C ASP A 257 4.78 -18.46 -23.27
N ILE A 258 5.36 -17.43 -22.72
CA ILE A 258 6.48 -16.66 -23.27
C ILE A 258 7.44 -16.29 -22.15
N PRO A 259 8.75 -16.19 -22.42
CA PRO A 259 9.69 -15.87 -21.36
C PRO A 259 9.52 -14.47 -20.77
N ASP A 260 9.13 -13.48 -21.59
CA ASP A 260 8.99 -12.10 -21.13
C ASP A 260 7.84 -11.38 -21.84
N PHE A 261 7.15 -10.51 -21.10
CA PHE A 261 6.12 -9.62 -21.66
C PHE A 261 6.62 -8.18 -21.82
N GLN A 262 7.09 -7.56 -20.75
CA GLN A 262 7.54 -6.16 -20.74
C GLN A 262 8.95 -5.95 -20.17
N ARG A 263 9.54 -6.99 -19.58
CA ARG A 263 10.87 -7.00 -18.95
C ARG A 263 11.08 -5.94 -17.86
N ASN A 264 10.00 -5.52 -17.23
CA ASN A 264 9.99 -4.66 -16.06
C ASN A 264 8.84 -5.06 -15.15
N ALA A 265 9.05 -5.03 -13.85
CA ALA A 265 8.02 -5.45 -12.89
C ALA A 265 6.76 -4.59 -13.00
N VAL A 266 6.88 -3.28 -13.24
CA VAL A 266 5.73 -2.36 -13.28
C VAL A 266 5.83 -1.39 -14.46
N VAL A 267 4.81 -1.40 -15.31
CA VAL A 267 4.61 -0.40 -16.36
C VAL A 267 3.26 0.28 -16.12
N ASN A 268 3.28 1.60 -15.92
CA ASN A 268 2.08 2.42 -15.76
C ASN A 268 1.60 2.92 -17.11
N TYR A 269 0.33 2.74 -17.43
CA TYR A 269 -0.29 3.24 -18.66
C TYR A 269 -0.94 4.60 -18.37
N THR A 270 -0.39 5.66 -18.91
CA THR A 270 -0.73 7.03 -18.52
C THR A 270 -1.70 7.73 -19.45
N ASP A 271 -2.01 7.13 -20.61
CA ASP A 271 -3.06 7.62 -21.49
C ASP A 271 -4.47 7.29 -20.95
N ARG A 272 -5.50 7.99 -21.45
CA ARG A 272 -6.91 7.77 -21.03
C ARG A 272 -7.58 6.61 -21.75
N ASP A 273 -7.06 6.23 -22.93
CA ASP A 273 -7.74 5.26 -23.80
C ASP A 273 -7.50 3.82 -23.33
N THR A 274 -6.37 3.58 -22.66
CA THR A 274 -6.05 2.30 -22.02
C THR A 274 -6.84 2.12 -20.73
N LEU A 275 -7.60 1.02 -20.60
CA LEU A 275 -8.52 0.79 -19.50
C LEU A 275 -7.81 0.53 -18.15
N TRP A 276 -6.69 -0.20 -18.16
CA TRP A 276 -5.92 -0.49 -16.95
C TRP A 276 -4.99 0.66 -16.58
N THR A 277 -4.69 0.77 -15.30
CA THR A 277 -3.74 1.76 -14.78
C THR A 277 -2.30 1.29 -14.94
N ARG A 278 -2.06 -0.01 -14.76
CA ARG A 278 -0.72 -0.59 -14.90
C ARG A 278 -0.78 -2.06 -15.29
N ILE A 279 0.34 -2.57 -15.79
CA ILE A 279 0.61 -4.00 -15.91
C ILE A 279 1.77 -4.33 -14.96
N ILE A 280 1.57 -5.39 -14.18
CA ILE A 280 2.59 -5.97 -13.31
C ILE A 280 3.08 -7.26 -13.97
N GLU A 281 4.36 -7.38 -14.25
CA GLU A 281 5.00 -8.64 -14.67
C GLU A 281 5.77 -9.21 -13.46
N HIS A 282 5.14 -10.15 -12.77
CA HIS A 282 5.50 -10.53 -11.41
C HIS A 282 6.90 -11.14 -11.25
N LYS A 283 7.39 -11.90 -12.25
CA LYS A 283 8.72 -12.52 -12.14
C LYS A 283 9.87 -11.51 -12.01
N TRP A 284 9.67 -10.29 -12.49
CA TRP A 284 10.71 -9.26 -12.43
C TRP A 284 10.93 -8.68 -11.04
N PHE A 285 10.06 -8.95 -10.07
CA PHE A 285 10.37 -8.71 -8.67
C PHE A 285 11.50 -9.61 -8.14
N GLN A 286 11.78 -10.73 -8.83
CA GLN A 286 12.86 -11.68 -8.56
C GLN A 286 13.85 -11.79 -9.73
N PHE A 287 14.01 -10.72 -10.53
CA PHE A 287 14.96 -10.64 -11.64
C PHE A 287 14.77 -11.72 -12.71
N GLY A 288 13.53 -12.17 -12.92
CA GLY A 288 13.21 -13.20 -13.90
C GLY A 288 13.55 -14.62 -13.49
N LYS A 289 13.92 -14.85 -12.22
CA LYS A 289 14.40 -16.14 -11.68
C LYS A 289 13.36 -16.79 -10.76
N ASP A 290 13.43 -18.13 -10.67
CA ASP A 290 12.75 -18.89 -9.63
C ASP A 290 13.53 -18.82 -8.28
N ASP A 291 13.00 -19.45 -7.23
CA ASP A 291 13.66 -19.48 -5.90
C ASP A 291 15.01 -20.22 -5.88
N LYS A 292 15.32 -20.95 -6.95
CA LYS A 292 16.61 -21.68 -7.11
C LYS A 292 17.60 -20.92 -7.99
N GLY A 293 17.18 -19.76 -8.52
CA GLY A 293 17.99 -18.94 -9.42
C GLY A 293 17.97 -19.36 -10.89
N ASN A 294 17.06 -20.26 -11.29
CA ASN A 294 16.90 -20.66 -12.68
C ASN A 294 16.06 -19.62 -13.45
N ASP A 295 16.34 -19.49 -14.74
CA ASP A 295 15.50 -18.70 -15.64
C ASP A 295 14.11 -19.32 -15.81
N LEU A 296 13.11 -18.48 -15.96
CA LEU A 296 11.72 -18.88 -16.13
C LEU A 296 11.29 -18.71 -17.58
N ASP A 297 10.80 -19.80 -18.21
CA ASP A 297 10.36 -19.83 -19.60
C ASP A 297 8.97 -19.21 -19.80
N LYS A 298 8.24 -19.03 -18.69
CA LYS A 298 6.91 -18.41 -18.66
C LYS A 298 6.92 -17.13 -17.85
N THR A 299 5.92 -16.30 -18.08
CA THR A 299 5.70 -15.13 -17.26
C THR A 299 4.25 -15.03 -16.79
N VAL A 300 4.02 -14.27 -15.72
CA VAL A 300 2.68 -13.96 -15.21
C VAL A 300 2.53 -12.45 -15.16
N ILE A 301 1.47 -11.96 -15.77
CA ILE A 301 1.11 -10.55 -15.74
C ILE A 301 -0.21 -10.34 -15.00
N SER A 302 -0.35 -9.18 -14.38
CA SER A 302 -1.64 -8.69 -13.87
C SER A 302 -1.92 -7.30 -14.42
N ARG A 303 -3.09 -7.12 -15.05
CA ARG A 303 -3.63 -5.80 -15.42
C ARG A 303 -4.42 -5.27 -14.25
N GLU A 304 -4.09 -4.07 -13.81
CA GLU A 304 -4.72 -3.41 -12.66
C GLU A 304 -5.77 -2.39 -13.12
N TYR A 305 -6.97 -2.48 -12.55
CA TYR A 305 -8.07 -1.56 -12.78
C TYR A 305 -8.48 -0.92 -11.47
N SER A 306 -8.73 0.38 -11.47
CA SER A 306 -9.16 1.12 -10.29
C SER A 306 -10.62 1.54 -10.44
N THR A 307 -11.41 1.28 -9.40
CA THR A 307 -12.83 1.61 -9.35
C THR A 307 -13.22 2.26 -8.02
N ASN A 308 -14.40 2.84 -7.98
CA ASN A 308 -14.99 3.28 -6.71
C ASN A 308 -15.45 2.05 -5.93
N TRP A 309 -15.04 1.98 -4.67
CA TRP A 309 -15.48 0.93 -3.79
C TRP A 309 -16.98 0.97 -3.56
N GLN A 310 -17.60 -0.20 -3.51
CA GLN A 310 -18.99 -0.40 -3.15
C GLN A 310 -19.10 -1.28 -1.92
N LYS A 311 -20.12 -1.04 -1.10
CA LYS A 311 -20.36 -1.83 0.11
C LYS A 311 -20.48 -3.32 -0.23
N GLY A 312 -19.67 -4.13 0.42
CA GLY A 312 -19.55 -5.58 0.16
C GLY A 312 -18.27 -5.95 -0.57
N ASN A 313 -17.63 -5.02 -1.26
CA ASN A 313 -16.33 -5.24 -1.91
C ASN A 313 -15.17 -5.01 -0.94
N GLU A 314 -13.95 -5.40 -1.35
CA GLU A 314 -12.74 -5.19 -0.57
C GLU A 314 -12.24 -3.74 -0.69
N PRO A 315 -12.15 -2.99 0.42
CA PRO A 315 -11.56 -1.66 0.40
C PRO A 315 -10.04 -1.76 0.37
N TYR A 316 -9.41 -1.04 -0.56
CA TYR A 316 -7.94 -1.05 -0.68
C TYR A 316 -7.29 0.10 0.09
N TYR A 317 -7.75 1.31 -0.16
CA TYR A 317 -7.24 2.47 0.56
C TYR A 317 -8.29 3.57 0.72
N PRO A 318 -8.23 4.29 1.84
CA PRO A 318 -9.19 5.35 2.15
C PRO A 318 -9.01 6.56 1.25
N ILE A 319 -10.11 7.28 1.03
CA ILE A 319 -10.11 8.59 0.37
C ILE A 319 -10.03 9.65 1.48
N ASN A 320 -8.84 10.19 1.70
CA ASN A 320 -8.58 11.16 2.77
C ASN A 320 -8.87 12.60 2.34
N ASP A 321 -10.04 12.85 1.76
CA ASP A 321 -10.53 14.22 1.52
C ASP A 321 -11.16 14.83 2.78
N GLU A 322 -11.48 16.13 2.75
CA GLU A 322 -12.02 16.86 3.90
C GLU A 322 -13.34 16.26 4.40
N LYS A 323 -14.25 15.89 3.49
CA LYS A 323 -15.54 15.25 3.80
C LYS A 323 -15.34 13.96 4.59
N ASN A 324 -14.50 13.07 4.07
CA ASN A 324 -14.23 11.77 4.68
C ASN A 324 -13.44 11.89 5.97
N ASN A 325 -12.48 12.80 6.05
CA ASN A 325 -11.74 13.07 7.28
C ASN A 325 -12.66 13.60 8.38
N THR A 326 -13.59 14.51 8.06
CA THR A 326 -14.61 15.00 9.00
C THR A 326 -15.52 13.87 9.49
N LEU A 327 -15.91 12.96 8.61
CA LEU A 327 -16.73 11.80 8.96
C LEU A 327 -15.93 10.81 9.83
N TYR A 328 -14.66 10.57 9.49
CA TYR A 328 -13.78 9.69 10.26
C TYR A 328 -13.59 10.18 11.71
N GLU A 329 -13.42 11.48 11.95
CA GLU A 329 -13.27 12.00 13.32
C GLU A 329 -14.48 11.66 14.22
N LYS A 330 -15.69 11.53 13.66
CA LYS A 330 -16.87 11.07 14.42
C LYS A 330 -16.72 9.59 14.82
N TYR A 331 -16.25 8.74 13.92
CA TYR A 331 -15.99 7.33 14.21
C TYR A 331 -14.84 7.15 15.20
N LYS A 332 -13.79 7.94 15.07
CA LYS A 332 -12.67 7.97 15.99
C LYS A 332 -13.10 8.36 17.42
N ALA A 333 -14.00 9.32 17.56
CA ALA A 333 -14.57 9.68 18.85
C ALA A 333 -15.39 8.54 19.47
N LEU A 334 -16.05 7.70 18.66
CA LEU A 334 -16.71 6.48 19.14
C LEU A 334 -15.69 5.42 19.53
N SER A 335 -14.66 5.20 18.71
CA SER A 335 -13.66 4.17 18.97
C SER A 335 -12.90 4.40 20.29
N GLN A 336 -12.74 5.65 20.72
CA GLN A 336 -12.13 6.01 22.00
C GLN A 336 -12.97 5.60 23.22
N LYS A 337 -14.26 5.28 23.03
CA LYS A 337 -15.15 4.80 24.10
C LYS A 337 -15.18 3.28 24.21
N GLU A 338 -14.53 2.59 23.27
CA GLU A 338 -14.44 1.13 23.23
C GLU A 338 -13.25 0.65 24.05
N ASP A 339 -13.42 0.52 25.37
CA ASP A 339 -12.34 0.16 26.31
C ASP A 339 -11.65 -1.19 26.02
N LYS A 340 -12.34 -2.09 25.30
CA LYS A 340 -11.87 -3.44 24.98
C LYS A 340 -11.40 -3.61 23.55
N VAL A 341 -11.47 -2.56 22.72
CA VAL A 341 -11.16 -2.66 21.30
C VAL A 341 -10.04 -1.70 20.92
N ILE A 342 -9.04 -2.25 20.26
CA ILE A 342 -7.92 -1.50 19.68
C ILE A 342 -8.16 -1.45 18.18
N PHE A 343 -8.41 -0.27 17.65
CA PHE A 343 -8.49 -0.06 16.21
C PHE A 343 -7.10 0.18 15.64
N GLY A 344 -6.75 -0.51 14.56
CA GLY A 344 -5.42 -0.39 13.96
C GLY A 344 -5.39 -0.75 12.47
N GLY A 345 -4.29 -0.41 11.81
CA GLY A 345 -4.11 -0.63 10.38
C GLY A 345 -4.87 0.38 9.52
N ARG A 346 -4.70 0.25 8.18
CA ARG A 346 -5.25 1.22 7.21
C ARG A 346 -6.74 1.48 7.36
N LEU A 347 -7.54 0.44 7.56
CA LEU A 347 -9.00 0.55 7.59
C LEU A 347 -9.52 0.93 8.97
N GLY A 348 -8.89 0.42 10.04
CA GLY A 348 -9.26 0.72 11.42
C GLY A 348 -8.89 2.16 11.82
N GLU A 349 -7.82 2.71 11.25
CA GLU A 349 -7.37 4.08 11.48
C GLU A 349 -7.74 5.03 10.33
N TYR A 350 -8.40 4.54 9.28
CA TYR A 350 -8.76 5.29 8.07
C TYR A 350 -7.61 6.12 7.52
N GLN A 351 -6.41 5.51 7.38
CA GLN A 351 -5.19 6.18 6.94
C GLN A 351 -4.52 5.41 5.81
N TYR A 352 -3.98 6.13 4.85
CA TYR A 352 -3.13 5.54 3.82
C TYR A 352 -1.71 5.36 4.38
N TYR A 353 -1.39 4.13 4.76
CA TYR A 353 -0.07 3.75 5.27
C TYR A 353 0.69 2.89 4.26
N ASP A 354 1.98 3.17 4.08
CA ASP A 354 2.90 2.23 3.48
C ASP A 354 3.19 1.07 4.46
N MET A 355 3.73 -0.04 3.96
CA MET A 355 3.95 -1.26 4.75
C MET A 355 4.79 -1.03 6.00
N ASP A 356 5.83 -0.19 5.90
CA ASP A 356 6.71 0.14 7.01
C ASP A 356 5.95 0.88 8.12
N LYS A 357 5.06 1.81 7.76
CA LYS A 357 4.23 2.54 8.72
C LYS A 357 3.19 1.65 9.40
N VAL A 358 2.63 0.68 8.66
CA VAL A 358 1.72 -0.32 9.25
C VAL A 358 2.45 -1.12 10.32
N ILE A 359 3.68 -1.57 10.05
CA ILE A 359 4.51 -2.32 10.99
C ILE A 359 4.89 -1.46 12.20
N GLU A 360 5.42 -0.26 11.96
CA GLU A 360 5.80 0.69 13.02
C GLU A 360 4.65 0.96 14.00
N ARG A 361 3.45 1.19 13.47
CA ARG A 361 2.27 1.43 14.30
C ARG A 361 1.85 0.20 15.11
N ALA A 362 1.95 -0.99 14.53
CA ALA A 362 1.65 -2.22 15.26
C ALA A 362 2.64 -2.46 16.41
N LEU A 363 3.94 -2.27 16.16
CA LEU A 363 5.00 -2.37 17.18
C LEU A 363 4.73 -1.39 18.32
N LYS A 364 4.53 -0.13 18.00
CA LYS A 364 4.24 0.92 18.98
C LYS A 364 2.98 0.61 19.79
N LYS A 365 1.92 0.10 19.14
CA LYS A 365 0.67 -0.21 19.85
C LYS A 365 0.85 -1.32 20.89
N VAL A 366 1.65 -2.34 20.62
CA VAL A 366 1.96 -3.40 21.59
C VAL A 366 2.73 -2.85 22.81
N GLU A 367 3.66 -1.92 22.58
CA GLU A 367 4.40 -1.25 23.67
C GLU A 367 3.47 -0.39 24.54
N GLU A 368 2.58 0.39 23.91
CA GLU A 368 1.56 1.17 24.64
C GLU A 368 0.67 0.29 25.53
N GLU A 369 0.21 -0.87 25.00
CA GLU A 369 -0.61 -1.80 25.76
C GLU A 369 0.15 -2.41 26.94
N GLU A 370 1.42 -2.72 26.79
CA GLU A 370 2.27 -3.23 27.87
C GLU A 370 2.45 -2.18 28.99
N ILE A 371 2.68 -0.93 28.61
CA ILE A 371 2.79 0.19 29.59
C ILE A 371 1.50 0.33 30.37
N ILE A 372 0.33 0.33 29.71
CA ILE A 372 -0.98 0.44 30.36
C ILE A 372 -1.21 -0.73 31.32
N GLU A 373 -0.89 -1.96 30.93
CA GLU A 373 -1.03 -3.12 31.80
C GLU A 373 -0.13 -3.05 33.04
N ASN A 374 1.12 -2.63 32.85
CA ASN A 374 2.06 -2.48 33.97
C ASN A 374 1.59 -1.40 34.97
N GLN A 375 1.06 -0.29 34.47
CA GLN A 375 0.49 0.76 35.31
C GLN A 375 -0.72 0.25 36.11
N ARG A 376 -1.62 -0.55 35.52
CA ARG A 376 -2.76 -1.16 36.21
C ARG A 376 -2.33 -2.13 37.30
N ARG A 377 -1.29 -2.93 37.05
CA ARG A 377 -0.73 -3.86 38.06
C ARG A 377 -0.11 -3.12 39.23
N THR A 378 0.54 -1.98 39.03
CA THR A 378 1.20 -1.19 40.06
C THR A 378 0.21 -0.34 40.87
N SER A 379 -0.93 0.05 40.25
CA SER A 379 -1.98 0.84 40.92
C SER A 379 -3.02 -0.01 41.66
N GLY A 380 -2.91 -1.34 41.61
CA GLY A 380 -3.82 -2.25 42.35
C GLY A 380 -5.26 -2.28 41.82
N LEU A 381 -5.49 -1.81 40.61
CA LEU A 381 -6.78 -1.80 39.91
C LEU A 381 -6.92 -3.00 38.97
#